data_92bdb26353fd34a91b9883b619d18fbf
#
_entry.id   92bdb26353fd34a91b9883b619d18fbf
#
_cell.length_a   1.000
_cell.length_b   1.000
_cell.length_c   1.000
_cell.angle_alpha   90.00
_cell.angle_beta   90.00
_cell.angle_gamma   90.00
#
_symmetry.space_group_name_H-M   'P 1'
#
loop_
_entity.id
_entity.type
_entity.pdbx_description
1 polymer ?
#
loop_
_entity_poly.entity_id
_entity_poly.type
_entity_poly.pdbx_seq_one_letter_code
_entity_poly.pdbx_strand_id
1 'polypeptide(L)'
;MCNPAHKIFSFAADFRLELVFAVFPIKQWMAADMFEFFPGNYRWSYNTLLAFAAGGQLGDVALILPRLQTAVGDDEAWHREWSWIGAALSRRAENGSRETASENLFLSSLYYTIGEHFIPPADSRRLDAYGHVLKTFERARELAPYALERVLVPYDGTTLPAYFMPVGGEAGRHPSLIFICGLDTTKELWFLRARQQFVQRGFNCLFIDTPGIGEALRYQKLYTRYDYERPISAAVDYLISRREVDPDRIGIVGSSLGGYYVSRAAAFEKRLKAAVAWGAIYDYFGVWERRMAGDGMAAAPTFQLMFITGTKSMQDAICRIENFRVAMFADRISCPFLIVHGAEDQQIPMSDAQSMFDAIGSRDKEIRVFSGEDGGSAHTQFDNHLPALQFVADWMQKKLV
;
A
#
# COMPACT_ATOMS: atom_id res chain seq x y z
N MET A 1 4.79 90.94 -32.45
CA MET A 1 5.38 89.67 -32.83
C MET A 1 4.97 88.63 -31.86
N CYS A 2 4.34 87.60 -32.36
CA CYS A 2 3.58 86.58 -31.64
C CYS A 2 4.40 85.73 -30.63
N ASN A 3 3.74 85.38 -29.55
CA ASN A 3 3.96 84.12 -28.91
C ASN A 3 2.68 83.72 -28.15
N PRO A 4 2.03 82.60 -28.48
CA PRO A 4 0.88 82.07 -27.74
C PRO A 4 1.32 81.04 -26.73
N ALA A 5 0.84 81.21 -25.49
CA ALA A 5 1.02 80.30 -24.39
C ALA A 5 0.16 79.02 -24.58
N HIS A 6 0.79 77.87 -24.46
CA HIS A 6 0.14 76.58 -24.38
C HIS A 6 -0.39 76.35 -22.93
N LYS A 7 -1.72 76.24 -22.81
CA LYS A 7 -2.36 75.74 -21.60
C LYS A 7 -2.25 74.18 -21.63
N ILE A 8 -1.56 73.64 -20.65
CA ILE A 8 -1.57 72.19 -20.35
C ILE A 8 -2.75 71.96 -19.42
N PHE A 9 -3.76 71.26 -19.86
CA PHE A 9 -4.82 70.71 -19.01
C PHE A 9 -4.31 69.45 -18.33
N SER A 10 -4.18 69.52 -16.99
CA SER A 10 -3.96 68.34 -16.12
C SER A 10 -5.32 67.67 -15.88
N PHE A 11 -5.52 66.50 -16.46
CA PHE A 11 -6.59 65.60 -16.09
C PHE A 11 -6.01 64.62 -15.06
N ALA A 12 -6.16 64.90 -13.80
CA ALA A 12 -5.99 63.92 -12.76
C ALA A 12 -7.30 63.13 -12.64
N ALA A 13 -7.33 61.96 -13.27
CA ALA A 13 -8.40 60.97 -13.02
C ALA A 13 -8.00 60.14 -11.81
N ASP A 14 -8.63 60.43 -10.66
CA ASP A 14 -8.60 59.54 -9.49
C ASP A 14 -9.32 58.22 -9.82
N PHE A 15 -8.57 57.23 -10.29
CA PHE A 15 -9.02 55.87 -10.32
C PHE A 15 -8.68 55.23 -8.94
N ARG A 16 -9.59 55.37 -7.99
CA ARG A 16 -9.63 54.46 -6.84
C ARG A 16 -10.13 53.11 -7.35
N LEU A 17 -9.22 52.21 -7.63
CA LEU A 17 -9.52 50.78 -7.70
C LEU A 17 -9.89 50.30 -6.27
N GLU A 18 -11.19 50.29 -5.97
CA GLU A 18 -11.68 49.46 -4.87
C GLU A 18 -11.51 48.00 -5.31
N LEU A 19 -10.40 47.40 -4.87
CA LEU A 19 -10.24 45.94 -4.86
C LEU A 19 -11.28 45.40 -3.87
N VAL A 20 -12.47 45.10 -4.38
CA VAL A 20 -13.43 44.26 -3.69
C VAL A 20 -12.78 42.85 -3.68
N PHE A 21 -12.01 42.57 -2.63
CA PHE A 21 -11.73 41.20 -2.26
C PHE A 21 -13.09 40.57 -1.87
N ALA A 22 -13.73 39.93 -2.84
CA ALA A 22 -14.74 38.95 -2.52
C ALA A 22 -13.97 37.87 -1.72
N VAL A 23 -14.07 37.96 -0.41
CA VAL A 23 -13.70 36.88 0.49
C VAL A 23 -14.73 35.79 0.18
N PHE A 24 -14.45 34.99 -0.86
CA PHE A 24 -15.08 33.71 -0.95
C PHE A 24 -14.69 33.01 0.35
N PRO A 25 -15.64 32.51 1.15
CA PRO A 25 -15.29 31.64 2.24
C PRO A 25 -14.50 30.52 1.59
N ILE A 26 -13.20 30.45 1.88
CA ILE A 26 -12.42 29.26 1.61
C ILE A 26 -13.15 28.23 2.44
N LYS A 27 -14.08 27.49 1.81
CA LYS A 27 -14.57 26.24 2.36
C LYS A 27 -13.27 25.53 2.69
N GLN A 28 -13.05 25.28 3.96
CA GLN A 28 -11.95 24.47 4.41
C GLN A 28 -12.17 23.13 3.71
N TRP A 29 -11.48 22.94 2.57
CA TRP A 29 -11.51 21.68 1.84
C TRP A 29 -10.86 20.70 2.80
N MET A 30 -11.67 19.94 3.51
CA MET A 30 -11.18 18.81 4.26
C MET A 30 -10.53 17.89 3.23
N ALA A 31 -9.32 17.42 3.48
CA ALA A 31 -8.59 16.53 2.57
C ALA A 31 -9.45 15.31 2.16
N ALA A 32 -10.37 14.89 3.03
CA ALA A 32 -11.37 13.85 2.77
C ALA A 32 -12.27 14.16 1.56
N ASP A 33 -12.69 15.42 1.36
CA ASP A 33 -13.61 15.80 0.25
C ASP A 33 -12.90 15.82 -1.11
N MET A 34 -11.59 16.07 -1.12
CA MET A 34 -10.82 16.23 -2.37
C MET A 34 -10.54 14.90 -3.08
N PHE A 35 -10.59 13.78 -2.35
CA PHE A 35 -10.27 12.44 -2.85
C PHE A 35 -11.49 11.50 -2.89
N GLU A 36 -12.70 12.05 -2.75
CA GLU A 36 -13.93 11.28 -2.90
C GLU A 36 -14.32 11.16 -4.38
N PHE A 37 -13.64 10.29 -5.12
CA PHE A 37 -13.91 10.05 -6.55
C PHE A 37 -15.33 9.52 -6.80
N PHE A 38 -15.88 8.83 -5.81
CA PHE A 38 -17.20 8.20 -5.85
C PHE A 38 -17.96 8.55 -4.57
N PRO A 39 -18.73 9.66 -4.57
CA PRO A 39 -19.48 10.11 -3.40
C PRO A 39 -20.33 9.01 -2.77
N GLY A 40 -20.16 8.80 -1.47
CA GLY A 40 -20.86 7.76 -0.71
C GLY A 40 -20.34 6.32 -0.94
N ASN A 41 -19.29 6.11 -1.74
CA ASN A 41 -18.66 4.81 -1.92
C ASN A 41 -17.17 4.87 -1.54
N TYR A 42 -16.91 4.72 -0.25
CA TYR A 42 -15.56 4.72 0.32
C TYR A 42 -14.65 3.66 -0.31
N ARG A 43 -15.15 2.43 -0.54
CA ARG A 43 -14.37 1.33 -1.11
C ARG A 43 -13.77 1.70 -2.47
N TRP A 44 -14.59 2.25 -3.35
CA TRP A 44 -14.16 2.62 -4.69
C TRP A 44 -13.21 3.83 -4.67
N SER A 45 -13.51 4.85 -3.87
CA SER A 45 -12.64 6.02 -3.73
C SER A 45 -11.27 5.63 -3.19
N TYR A 46 -11.23 4.83 -2.11
CA TYR A 46 -9.98 4.37 -1.50
C TYR A 46 -9.15 3.47 -2.43
N ASN A 47 -9.77 2.54 -3.18
CA ASN A 47 -9.04 1.70 -4.14
C ASN A 47 -8.54 2.48 -5.35
N THR A 48 -9.19 3.59 -5.72
CA THR A 48 -8.66 4.53 -6.71
C THR A 48 -7.41 5.25 -6.18
N LEU A 49 -7.41 5.67 -4.92
CA LEU A 49 -6.21 6.23 -4.25
C LEU A 49 -5.08 5.20 -4.19
N LEU A 50 -5.39 3.94 -3.89
CA LEU A 50 -4.40 2.85 -3.92
C LEU A 50 -3.75 2.71 -5.31
N ALA A 51 -4.52 2.84 -6.40
CA ALA A 51 -3.96 2.83 -7.75
C ALA A 51 -2.95 3.97 -7.93
N PHE A 52 -3.26 5.19 -7.51
CA PHE A 52 -2.30 6.32 -7.58
C PHE A 52 -1.08 6.12 -6.69
N ALA A 53 -1.27 5.65 -5.46
CA ALA A 53 -0.16 5.34 -4.55
C ALA A 53 0.81 4.29 -5.10
N ALA A 54 0.34 3.41 -6.00
CA ALA A 54 1.15 2.40 -6.68
C ALA A 54 1.68 2.84 -8.06
N GLY A 55 1.53 4.12 -8.41
CA GLY A 55 2.07 4.71 -9.64
C GLY A 55 1.07 4.83 -10.79
N GLY A 56 -0.21 4.56 -10.54
CA GLY A 56 -1.29 4.76 -11.52
C GLY A 56 -1.34 6.21 -12.02
N GLN A 57 -1.68 6.39 -13.28
CA GLN A 57 -1.67 7.69 -13.93
C GLN A 57 -3.06 8.33 -13.90
N LEU A 58 -3.13 9.61 -13.52
CA LEU A 58 -4.39 10.36 -13.48
C LEU A 58 -5.11 10.33 -14.84
N GLY A 59 -4.38 10.49 -15.94
CA GLY A 59 -4.93 10.46 -17.29
C GLY A 59 -5.56 9.11 -17.66
N ASP A 60 -4.98 8.01 -17.20
CA ASP A 60 -5.54 6.67 -17.42
C ASP A 60 -6.85 6.49 -16.64
N VAL A 61 -6.88 6.89 -15.36
CA VAL A 61 -8.09 6.82 -14.54
C VAL A 61 -9.18 7.73 -15.08
N ALA A 62 -8.83 8.93 -15.59
CA ALA A 62 -9.78 9.84 -16.21
C ALA A 62 -10.53 9.24 -17.42
N LEU A 63 -9.96 8.25 -18.12
CA LEU A 63 -10.64 7.55 -19.20
C LEU A 63 -11.79 6.66 -18.75
N ILE A 64 -11.70 6.09 -17.54
CA ILE A 64 -12.71 5.16 -17.00
C ILE A 64 -13.64 5.83 -15.98
N LEU A 65 -13.19 6.91 -15.32
CA LEU A 65 -13.90 7.56 -14.24
C LEU A 65 -15.35 7.96 -14.59
N PRO A 66 -15.67 8.58 -15.75
CA PRO A 66 -17.04 8.94 -16.09
C PRO A 66 -17.98 7.72 -16.18
N ARG A 67 -17.47 6.59 -16.70
CA ARG A 67 -18.26 5.34 -16.80
C ARG A 67 -18.48 4.70 -15.43
N LEU A 68 -17.48 4.75 -14.56
CA LEU A 68 -17.59 4.29 -13.18
C LEU A 68 -18.54 5.17 -12.36
N GLN A 69 -18.50 6.49 -12.54
CA GLN A 69 -19.40 7.43 -11.85
C GLN A 69 -20.88 7.21 -12.17
N THR A 70 -21.21 6.70 -13.36
CA THR A 70 -22.59 6.31 -13.72
C THR A 70 -23.03 4.95 -13.19
N ALA A 71 -22.09 4.18 -12.63
CA ALA A 71 -22.31 2.80 -12.18
C ALA A 71 -21.80 2.57 -10.75
N VAL A 72 -21.82 3.62 -9.88
CA VAL A 72 -21.30 3.54 -8.52
C VAL A 72 -21.96 2.40 -7.73
N GLY A 73 -21.13 1.47 -7.23
CA GLY A 73 -21.58 0.31 -6.47
C GLY A 73 -21.81 -0.95 -7.32
N ASP A 74 -21.72 -0.87 -8.66
CA ASP A 74 -21.72 -2.04 -9.55
C ASP A 74 -20.27 -2.59 -9.65
N ASP A 75 -19.94 -3.58 -8.82
CA ASP A 75 -18.62 -4.20 -8.78
C ASP A 75 -18.24 -4.90 -10.10
N GLU A 76 -19.22 -5.25 -10.96
CA GLU A 76 -19.00 -5.75 -12.33
C GLU A 76 -18.52 -4.63 -13.26
N ALA A 77 -19.10 -3.43 -13.14
CA ALA A 77 -18.61 -2.26 -13.88
C ALA A 77 -17.19 -1.91 -13.43
N TRP A 78 -16.89 -1.98 -12.13
CA TRP A 78 -15.54 -1.79 -11.61
C TRP A 78 -14.54 -2.73 -12.27
N HIS A 79 -14.79 -4.04 -12.21
CA HIS A 79 -13.92 -5.04 -12.81
C HIS A 79 -13.72 -4.81 -14.31
N ARG A 80 -14.81 -4.56 -15.05
CA ARG A 80 -14.78 -4.33 -16.50
C ARG A 80 -13.92 -3.14 -16.89
N GLU A 81 -14.12 -1.98 -16.23
CA GLU A 81 -13.44 -0.74 -16.61
C GLU A 81 -11.95 -0.77 -16.26
N TRP A 82 -11.59 -1.23 -15.07
CA TRP A 82 -10.19 -1.37 -14.68
C TRP A 82 -9.46 -2.44 -15.53
N SER A 83 -10.11 -3.54 -15.88
CA SER A 83 -9.55 -4.55 -16.78
C SER A 83 -9.39 -4.03 -18.21
N TRP A 84 -10.33 -3.19 -18.67
CA TRP A 84 -10.24 -2.57 -19.99
C TRP A 84 -8.99 -1.68 -20.12
N ILE A 85 -8.69 -0.85 -19.12
CA ILE A 85 -7.49 0.00 -19.16
C ILE A 85 -6.22 -0.83 -18.98
N GLY A 86 -6.23 -1.86 -18.15
CA GLY A 86 -5.14 -2.83 -18.04
C GLY A 86 -4.81 -3.47 -19.41
N ALA A 87 -5.84 -3.92 -20.13
CA ALA A 87 -5.68 -4.48 -21.48
C ALA A 87 -5.17 -3.44 -22.50
N ALA A 88 -5.61 -2.18 -22.39
CA ALA A 88 -5.14 -1.11 -23.29
C ALA A 88 -3.64 -0.85 -23.13
N LEU A 89 -3.14 -0.83 -21.89
CA LEU A 89 -1.71 -0.67 -21.63
C LEU A 89 -0.89 -1.88 -22.05
N SER A 90 -1.42 -3.09 -21.90
CA SER A 90 -0.78 -4.31 -22.40
C SER A 90 -0.57 -4.24 -23.93
N ARG A 91 -1.59 -3.78 -24.68
CA ARG A 91 -1.45 -3.56 -26.14
C ARG A 91 -0.47 -2.43 -26.47
N ARG A 92 -0.46 -1.33 -25.69
CA ARG A 92 0.49 -0.23 -25.87
C ARG A 92 1.94 -0.71 -25.72
N ALA A 93 2.19 -1.66 -24.84
CA ALA A 93 3.51 -2.24 -24.62
C ALA A 93 4.07 -2.97 -25.83
N GLU A 94 3.23 -3.51 -26.73
CA GLU A 94 3.66 -4.26 -27.92
C GLU A 94 4.47 -3.43 -28.91
N ASN A 95 4.25 -2.11 -28.93
CA ASN A 95 4.87 -1.19 -29.90
C ASN A 95 5.89 -0.23 -29.25
N GLY A 96 6.20 -0.41 -27.97
CA GLY A 96 7.15 0.43 -27.23
C GLY A 96 8.59 -0.07 -27.30
N SER A 97 9.55 0.80 -26.92
CA SER A 97 10.90 0.33 -26.57
C SER A 97 10.81 -0.66 -25.40
N ARG A 98 11.90 -1.37 -25.10
CA ARG A 98 11.98 -2.30 -23.99
C ARG A 98 11.54 -1.65 -22.66
N GLU A 99 12.01 -0.43 -22.40
CA GLU A 99 11.72 0.33 -21.17
C GLU A 99 10.25 0.77 -21.16
N THR A 100 9.75 1.33 -22.27
CA THR A 100 8.35 1.70 -22.42
C THR A 100 7.41 0.51 -22.25
N ALA A 101 7.77 -0.64 -22.83
CA ALA A 101 6.99 -1.87 -22.68
C ALA A 101 6.97 -2.34 -21.23
N SER A 102 8.11 -2.34 -20.52
CA SER A 102 8.20 -2.69 -19.10
C SER A 102 7.26 -1.82 -18.25
N GLU A 103 7.34 -0.48 -18.38
CA GLU A 103 6.53 0.44 -17.59
C GLU A 103 5.03 0.30 -17.89
N ASN A 104 4.62 0.18 -19.17
CA ASN A 104 3.21 -0.05 -19.50
C ASN A 104 2.69 -1.39 -18.96
N LEU A 105 3.50 -2.44 -18.94
CA LEU A 105 3.12 -3.74 -18.40
C LEU A 105 3.02 -3.72 -16.88
N PHE A 106 3.87 -2.99 -16.17
CA PHE A 106 3.72 -2.77 -14.73
C PHE A 106 2.42 -2.03 -14.41
N LEU A 107 2.09 -0.97 -15.15
CA LEU A 107 0.81 -0.27 -15.01
C LEU A 107 -0.39 -1.16 -15.39
N SER A 108 -0.25 -1.99 -16.43
CA SER A 108 -1.27 -2.98 -16.80
C SER A 108 -1.54 -3.94 -15.65
N SER A 109 -0.48 -4.48 -15.02
CA SER A 109 -0.59 -5.35 -13.85
C SER A 109 -1.27 -4.65 -12.67
N LEU A 110 -0.94 -3.40 -12.42
CA LEU A 110 -1.59 -2.58 -11.39
C LEU A 110 -3.11 -2.49 -11.63
N TYR A 111 -3.52 -2.12 -12.84
CA TYR A 111 -4.94 -1.92 -13.13
C TYR A 111 -5.75 -3.23 -13.14
N TYR A 112 -5.15 -4.34 -13.56
CA TYR A 112 -5.76 -5.66 -13.37
C TYR A 112 -5.89 -6.01 -11.87
N THR A 113 -4.90 -5.66 -11.03
CA THR A 113 -4.97 -5.85 -9.58
C THR A 113 -6.16 -5.08 -8.97
N ILE A 114 -6.31 -3.79 -9.32
CA ILE A 114 -7.43 -2.97 -8.85
C ILE A 114 -8.77 -3.52 -9.35
N GLY A 115 -8.82 -3.99 -10.58
CA GLY A 115 -10.04 -4.60 -11.16
C GLY A 115 -10.45 -5.93 -10.51
N GLU A 116 -9.51 -6.68 -9.93
CA GLU A 116 -9.79 -7.98 -9.27
C GLU A 116 -10.39 -7.82 -7.86
N HIS A 117 -10.16 -6.69 -7.19
CA HIS A 117 -10.44 -6.51 -5.76
C HIS A 117 -11.88 -6.86 -5.34
N PHE A 118 -12.87 -6.61 -6.18
CA PHE A 118 -14.27 -6.81 -5.84
C PHE A 118 -14.90 -8.06 -6.45
N ILE A 119 -14.14 -8.88 -7.16
CA ILE A 119 -14.64 -10.18 -7.65
C ILE A 119 -14.75 -11.14 -6.46
N PRO A 120 -15.93 -11.76 -6.21
CA PRO A 120 -16.09 -12.72 -5.12
C PRO A 120 -15.17 -13.94 -5.27
N PRO A 121 -14.69 -14.54 -4.16
CA PRO A 121 -13.77 -15.70 -4.20
C PRO A 121 -14.37 -16.95 -4.88
N ALA A 122 -15.68 -17.08 -4.88
CA ALA A 122 -16.39 -18.20 -5.53
C ALA A 122 -16.51 -18.03 -7.06
N ASP A 123 -16.27 -16.83 -7.57
CA ASP A 123 -16.28 -16.53 -9.00
C ASP A 123 -14.95 -16.96 -9.64
N SER A 124 -15.01 -17.87 -10.61
CA SER A 124 -13.82 -18.38 -11.30
C SER A 124 -13.02 -17.29 -12.02
N ARG A 125 -13.68 -16.19 -12.44
CA ARG A 125 -13.03 -15.04 -13.08
C ARG A 125 -11.99 -14.37 -12.19
N ARG A 126 -12.06 -14.53 -10.86
CA ARG A 126 -11.07 -13.99 -9.94
C ARG A 126 -9.67 -14.56 -10.20
N LEU A 127 -9.57 -15.86 -10.44
CA LEU A 127 -8.28 -16.49 -10.79
C LEU A 127 -7.79 -16.06 -12.17
N ASP A 128 -8.70 -15.91 -13.14
CA ASP A 128 -8.35 -15.43 -14.47
C ASP A 128 -7.84 -13.97 -14.42
N ALA A 129 -8.54 -13.10 -13.67
CA ALA A 129 -8.11 -11.71 -13.46
C ALA A 129 -6.73 -11.64 -12.80
N TYR A 130 -6.50 -12.43 -11.75
CA TYR A 130 -5.18 -12.48 -11.11
C TYR A 130 -4.12 -13.13 -12.02
N GLY A 131 -4.51 -14.05 -12.91
CA GLY A 131 -3.67 -14.58 -13.96
C GLY A 131 -3.15 -13.49 -14.91
N HIS A 132 -3.99 -12.50 -15.25
CA HIS A 132 -3.56 -11.31 -16.01
C HIS A 132 -2.58 -10.45 -15.24
N VAL A 133 -2.78 -10.25 -13.93
CA VAL A 133 -1.82 -9.55 -13.05
C VAL A 133 -0.45 -10.20 -13.15
N LEU A 134 -0.36 -11.50 -12.89
CA LEU A 134 0.90 -12.22 -12.92
C LEU A 134 1.57 -12.20 -14.30
N LYS A 135 0.80 -12.48 -15.36
CA LYS A 135 1.32 -12.50 -16.74
C LYS A 135 1.95 -11.16 -17.15
N THR A 136 1.27 -10.07 -16.86
CA THR A 136 1.77 -8.73 -17.23
C THR A 136 2.93 -8.30 -16.35
N PHE A 137 2.90 -8.62 -15.04
CA PHE A 137 4.00 -8.33 -14.12
C PHE A 137 5.28 -9.11 -14.48
N GLU A 138 5.16 -10.42 -14.75
CA GLU A 138 6.31 -11.25 -15.15
C GLU A 138 6.96 -10.71 -16.44
N ARG A 139 6.13 -10.36 -17.41
CA ARG A 139 6.65 -9.79 -18.66
C ARG A 139 7.30 -8.42 -18.43
N ALA A 140 6.71 -7.57 -17.59
CA ALA A 140 7.30 -6.28 -17.20
C ALA A 140 8.67 -6.47 -16.52
N ARG A 141 8.75 -7.42 -15.59
CA ARG A 141 9.97 -7.77 -14.86
C ARG A 141 11.10 -8.22 -15.78
N GLU A 142 10.80 -9.09 -16.77
CA GLU A 142 11.79 -9.55 -17.77
C GLU A 142 12.36 -8.41 -18.62
N LEU A 143 11.57 -7.37 -18.86
CA LEU A 143 11.95 -6.21 -19.65
C LEU A 143 12.58 -5.09 -18.81
N ALA A 144 12.45 -5.14 -17.49
CA ALA A 144 12.96 -4.09 -16.60
C ALA A 144 14.49 -3.90 -16.74
N PRO A 145 14.99 -2.66 -16.59
CA PRO A 145 16.43 -2.37 -16.68
C PRO A 145 17.20 -2.68 -15.39
N TYR A 146 16.59 -3.37 -14.45
CA TYR A 146 17.15 -3.76 -13.14
C TYR A 146 16.80 -5.21 -12.83
N ALA A 147 17.58 -5.81 -11.93
CA ALA A 147 17.31 -7.17 -11.47
C ALA A 147 16.08 -7.21 -10.57
N LEU A 148 15.12 -8.06 -10.91
CA LEU A 148 13.97 -8.41 -10.09
C LEU A 148 13.73 -9.91 -10.29
N GLU A 149 14.19 -10.71 -9.34
CA GLU A 149 14.17 -12.15 -9.43
C GLU A 149 12.83 -12.71 -8.91
N ARG A 150 12.16 -13.56 -9.68
CA ARG A 150 11.09 -14.40 -9.14
C ARG A 150 11.71 -15.53 -8.34
N VAL A 151 11.31 -15.66 -7.09
CA VAL A 151 11.87 -16.65 -6.17
C VAL A 151 10.76 -17.40 -5.43
N LEU A 152 11.07 -18.62 -5.00
CA LEU A 152 10.19 -19.48 -4.22
C LEU A 152 10.86 -19.75 -2.87
N VAL A 153 10.33 -19.18 -1.81
CA VAL A 153 10.87 -19.33 -0.45
C VAL A 153 10.37 -20.65 0.14
N PRO A 154 11.24 -21.60 0.54
CA PRO A 154 10.81 -22.87 1.16
C PRO A 154 10.00 -22.63 2.44
N TYR A 155 8.86 -23.32 2.57
CA TYR A 155 7.95 -23.14 3.70
C TYR A 155 7.06 -24.37 3.94
N ASP A 156 7.15 -25.01 5.11
CA ASP A 156 6.24 -26.08 5.56
C ASP A 156 5.88 -27.13 4.47
N GLY A 157 6.88 -27.65 3.74
CA GLY A 157 6.68 -28.64 2.67
C GLY A 157 6.15 -28.07 1.34
N THR A 158 6.00 -26.75 1.23
CA THR A 158 5.64 -25.99 0.03
C THR A 158 6.59 -24.81 -0.15
N THR A 159 6.19 -23.82 -0.94
CA THR A 159 6.97 -22.60 -1.16
C THR A 159 6.08 -21.36 -1.09
N LEU A 160 6.65 -20.22 -0.69
CA LEU A 160 6.00 -18.92 -0.75
C LEU A 160 6.52 -18.14 -1.95
N PRO A 161 5.66 -17.72 -2.88
CA PRO A 161 6.05 -16.92 -4.04
C PRO A 161 6.52 -15.52 -3.63
N ALA A 162 7.65 -15.08 -4.19
CA ALA A 162 8.22 -13.77 -3.88
C ALA A 162 8.97 -13.18 -5.07
N TYR A 163 9.24 -11.87 -4.98
CA TYR A 163 10.20 -11.17 -5.81
C TYR A 163 11.34 -10.67 -4.95
N PHE A 164 12.56 -10.97 -5.36
CA PHE A 164 13.76 -10.46 -4.72
C PHE A 164 14.42 -9.41 -5.63
N MET A 165 14.61 -8.23 -5.11
CA MET A 165 15.28 -7.12 -5.79
C MET A 165 16.58 -6.81 -5.07
N PRO A 166 17.76 -7.26 -5.60
CA PRO A 166 19.04 -6.96 -5.01
C PRO A 166 19.44 -5.49 -5.22
N VAL A 167 20.29 -4.98 -4.36
CA VAL A 167 21.02 -3.74 -4.62
C VAL A 167 21.92 -3.96 -5.83
N GLY A 168 21.75 -3.12 -6.87
CA GLY A 168 22.53 -3.26 -8.10
C GLY A 168 23.93 -2.66 -7.97
N GLY A 169 24.90 -3.28 -8.69
CA GLY A 169 26.19 -2.65 -8.99
C GLY A 169 27.27 -2.71 -7.93
N GLU A 170 26.98 -3.03 -6.69
CA GLU A 170 27.96 -3.10 -5.61
C GLU A 170 28.27 -4.56 -5.19
N ALA A 171 29.54 -4.88 -5.08
CA ALA A 171 29.97 -6.15 -4.50
C ALA A 171 29.90 -6.03 -2.96
N GLY A 172 29.23 -6.97 -2.29
CA GLY A 172 29.17 -7.01 -0.84
C GLY A 172 27.84 -7.54 -0.31
N ARG A 173 27.71 -7.52 1.01
CA ARG A 173 26.47 -7.86 1.71
C ARG A 173 25.74 -6.56 2.09
N HIS A 174 24.46 -6.53 1.74
CA HIS A 174 23.62 -5.37 1.99
C HIS A 174 22.51 -5.68 3.00
N PRO A 175 22.04 -4.68 3.76
CA PRO A 175 20.86 -4.83 4.58
C PRO A 175 19.66 -5.21 3.70
N SER A 176 18.71 -5.93 4.26
CA SER A 176 17.59 -6.47 3.49
C SER A 176 16.27 -6.24 4.19
N LEU A 177 15.23 -5.96 3.42
CA LEU A 177 13.88 -5.71 3.93
C LEU A 177 12.89 -6.73 3.37
N ILE A 178 12.04 -7.25 4.25
CA ILE A 178 10.89 -8.10 3.92
C ILE A 178 9.65 -7.21 3.88
N PHE A 179 8.87 -7.27 2.80
CA PHE A 179 7.63 -6.51 2.63
C PHE A 179 6.42 -7.42 2.70
N ILE A 180 5.54 -7.16 3.68
CA ILE A 180 4.32 -7.95 3.94
C ILE A 180 3.08 -7.14 3.64
N CYS A 181 2.18 -7.73 2.88
CA CYS A 181 0.92 -7.14 2.44
C CYS A 181 -0.15 -7.14 3.54
N GLY A 182 -1.19 -6.33 3.32
CA GLY A 182 -2.41 -6.31 4.10
C GLY A 182 -3.46 -7.34 3.63
N LEU A 183 -4.73 -7.05 3.92
CA LEU A 183 -5.85 -7.96 3.71
C LEU A 183 -6.08 -8.33 2.23
N ASP A 184 -5.92 -7.39 1.32
CA ASP A 184 -6.33 -7.47 -0.09
C ASP A 184 -5.23 -7.06 -1.08
N THR A 185 -4.01 -6.88 -0.60
CA THR A 185 -2.86 -6.49 -1.42
C THR A 185 -1.95 -7.69 -1.72
N THR A 186 -1.05 -7.55 -2.70
CA THR A 186 -0.16 -8.61 -3.17
C THR A 186 1.29 -8.12 -3.27
N LYS A 187 2.24 -9.04 -3.42
CA LYS A 187 3.67 -8.73 -3.60
C LYS A 187 3.92 -7.79 -4.79
N GLU A 188 3.14 -7.95 -5.88
CA GLU A 188 3.21 -7.08 -7.06
C GLU A 188 2.91 -5.63 -6.69
N LEU A 189 1.84 -5.44 -5.91
CA LEU A 189 1.40 -4.11 -5.49
C LEU A 189 2.41 -3.45 -4.53
N TRP A 190 3.01 -4.20 -3.60
CA TRP A 190 4.07 -3.68 -2.74
C TRP A 190 5.31 -3.26 -3.55
N PHE A 191 5.72 -4.08 -4.51
CA PHE A 191 6.83 -3.73 -5.40
C PHE A 191 6.55 -2.41 -6.13
N LEU A 192 5.36 -2.24 -6.71
CA LEU A 192 5.00 -1.02 -7.43
C LEU A 192 5.01 0.23 -6.53
N ARG A 193 4.58 0.09 -5.27
CA ARG A 193 4.57 1.18 -4.29
C ARG A 193 5.97 1.58 -3.82
N ALA A 194 6.87 0.63 -3.65
CA ALA A 194 8.09 0.81 -2.85
C ALA A 194 9.42 0.68 -3.62
N ARG A 195 9.41 0.11 -4.82
CA ARG A 195 10.58 -0.39 -5.55
C ARG A 195 11.81 0.51 -5.56
N GLN A 196 11.66 1.82 -5.72
CA GLN A 196 12.80 2.74 -5.86
C GLN A 196 13.31 3.26 -4.51
N GLN A 197 12.42 3.50 -3.56
CA GLN A 197 12.77 4.19 -2.33
C GLN A 197 13.75 3.43 -1.45
N PHE A 198 13.63 2.11 -1.38
CA PHE A 198 14.48 1.30 -0.51
C PHE A 198 15.75 0.85 -1.21
N VAL A 199 15.68 0.45 -2.48
CA VAL A 199 16.87 0.02 -3.24
C VAL A 199 17.86 1.17 -3.41
N GLN A 200 17.39 2.40 -3.65
CA GLN A 200 18.23 3.59 -3.73
C GLN A 200 18.92 3.94 -2.41
N ARG A 201 18.44 3.42 -1.28
CA ARG A 201 19.05 3.54 0.05
C ARG A 201 19.92 2.33 0.44
N GLY A 202 20.21 1.46 -0.53
CA GLY A 202 21.12 0.33 -0.34
C GLY A 202 20.49 -0.92 0.27
N PHE A 203 19.16 -1.08 0.20
CA PHE A 203 18.47 -2.28 0.69
C PHE A 203 18.18 -3.29 -0.41
N ASN A 204 18.52 -4.56 -0.19
CA ASN A 204 17.81 -5.62 -0.90
C ASN A 204 16.35 -5.67 -0.44
N CYS A 205 15.44 -5.96 -1.36
CA CYS A 205 14.01 -6.01 -1.06
C CYS A 205 13.41 -7.37 -1.40
N LEU A 206 12.72 -8.00 -0.44
CA LEU A 206 11.94 -9.23 -0.63
C LEU A 206 10.47 -8.90 -0.52
N PHE A 207 9.76 -8.88 -1.64
CA PHE A 207 8.30 -8.74 -1.72
C PHE A 207 7.70 -10.14 -1.76
N ILE A 208 6.96 -10.55 -0.72
CA ILE A 208 6.56 -11.94 -0.54
C ILE A 208 5.06 -12.11 -0.29
N ASP A 209 4.45 -13.07 -0.98
CA ASP A 209 3.10 -13.54 -0.68
C ASP A 209 3.18 -14.68 0.34
N THR A 210 2.70 -14.40 1.53
CA THR A 210 2.66 -15.33 2.65
C THR A 210 1.24 -15.89 2.85
N PRO A 211 0.97 -16.84 3.78
CA PRO A 211 -0.37 -17.38 4.01
C PRO A 211 -1.44 -16.27 4.17
N GLY A 212 -2.51 -16.35 3.40
CA GLY A 212 -3.57 -15.34 3.34
C GLY A 212 -3.34 -14.21 2.31
N ILE A 213 -2.25 -14.24 1.55
CA ILE A 213 -1.83 -13.16 0.66
C ILE A 213 -1.58 -13.69 -0.76
N GLY A 214 -1.96 -12.88 -1.76
CA GLY A 214 -1.58 -12.97 -3.15
C GLY A 214 -1.69 -14.35 -3.78
N GLU A 215 -0.60 -14.80 -4.39
CA GLU A 215 -0.47 -16.07 -5.10
C GLU A 215 -0.54 -17.28 -4.14
N ALA A 216 0.04 -17.18 -2.94
CA ALA A 216 -0.03 -18.21 -1.91
C ALA A 216 -1.47 -18.51 -1.49
N LEU A 217 -2.30 -17.48 -1.35
CA LEU A 217 -3.73 -17.64 -1.06
C LEU A 217 -4.51 -18.19 -2.26
N ARG A 218 -4.35 -17.58 -3.45
CA ARG A 218 -5.20 -17.86 -4.62
C ARG A 218 -4.98 -19.22 -5.23
N TYR A 219 -3.73 -19.62 -5.40
CA TYR A 219 -3.38 -20.88 -6.06
C TYR A 219 -3.05 -22.01 -5.10
N GLN A 220 -2.35 -21.72 -3.99
CA GLN A 220 -1.90 -22.74 -3.05
C GLN A 220 -2.89 -22.98 -1.90
N LYS A 221 -3.91 -22.11 -1.72
CA LYS A 221 -4.88 -22.16 -0.63
C LYS A 221 -4.23 -22.11 0.76
N LEU A 222 -3.12 -21.38 0.86
CA LEU A 222 -2.49 -21.09 2.14
C LEU A 222 -3.25 -19.95 2.81
N TYR A 223 -4.03 -20.29 3.83
CA TYR A 223 -4.88 -19.34 4.54
C TYR A 223 -4.10 -18.64 5.65
N THR A 224 -4.60 -17.44 6.05
CA THR A 224 -3.96 -16.65 7.13
C THR A 224 -3.90 -17.41 8.44
N ARG A 225 -2.92 -17.04 9.27
CA ARG A 225 -2.64 -17.67 10.57
C ARG A 225 -2.24 -16.64 11.60
N TYR A 226 -2.51 -16.91 12.89
CA TYR A 226 -2.15 -15.99 13.97
C TYR A 226 -0.65 -16.00 14.31
N ASP A 227 0.03 -17.16 14.15
CA ASP A 227 1.45 -17.39 14.42
C ASP A 227 2.33 -17.03 13.20
N TYR A 228 2.23 -15.76 12.81
CA TYR A 228 2.81 -15.26 11.57
C TYR A 228 4.35 -15.17 11.60
N GLU A 229 4.98 -15.35 12.74
CA GLU A 229 6.42 -15.56 12.84
C GLU A 229 6.91 -16.73 11.98
N ARG A 230 6.11 -17.77 11.76
CA ARG A 230 6.53 -18.96 11.00
C ARG A 230 6.83 -18.65 9.52
N PRO A 231 5.92 -18.05 8.73
CA PRO A 231 6.24 -17.68 7.36
C PRO A 231 7.33 -16.60 7.28
N ILE A 232 7.45 -15.72 8.29
CA ILE A 232 8.50 -14.71 8.31
C ILE A 232 9.86 -15.32 8.64
N SER A 233 9.93 -16.29 9.55
CA SER A 233 11.18 -17.04 9.80
C SER A 233 11.66 -17.74 8.53
N ALA A 234 10.76 -18.32 7.73
CA ALA A 234 11.12 -18.89 6.44
C ALA A 234 11.68 -17.84 5.46
N ALA A 235 11.10 -16.64 5.44
CA ALA A 235 11.63 -15.53 4.63
C ALA A 235 13.01 -15.06 5.12
N VAL A 236 13.24 -15.01 6.44
CA VAL A 236 14.55 -14.70 7.04
C VAL A 236 15.56 -15.80 6.69
N ASP A 237 15.21 -17.08 6.81
CA ASP A 237 16.07 -18.21 6.42
C ASP A 237 16.50 -18.12 4.96
N TYR A 238 15.55 -17.81 4.07
CA TYR A 238 15.83 -17.60 2.65
C TYR A 238 16.80 -16.42 2.45
N LEU A 239 16.57 -15.27 3.08
CA LEU A 239 17.47 -14.12 2.96
C LEU A 239 18.88 -14.44 3.45
N ILE A 240 19.03 -15.11 4.58
CA ILE A 240 20.34 -15.49 5.14
C ILE A 240 21.09 -16.45 4.19
N SER A 241 20.37 -17.26 3.41
CA SER A 241 20.99 -18.17 2.43
C SER A 241 21.58 -17.45 1.22
N ARG A 242 21.23 -16.18 1.03
CA ARG A 242 21.67 -15.35 -0.10
C ARG A 242 23.02 -14.70 0.20
N ARG A 243 23.97 -14.78 -0.74
CA ARG A 243 25.34 -14.25 -0.58
C ARG A 243 25.42 -12.73 -0.48
N GLU A 244 24.45 -12.02 -1.10
CA GLU A 244 24.34 -10.56 -1.12
C GLU A 244 23.60 -9.98 0.09
N VAL A 245 23.12 -10.81 1.00
CA VAL A 245 22.39 -10.39 2.19
C VAL A 245 23.31 -10.37 3.41
N ASP A 246 23.23 -9.29 4.18
CA ASP A 246 23.82 -9.20 5.52
C ASP A 246 22.84 -9.79 6.54
N PRO A 247 23.15 -10.94 7.16
CA PRO A 247 22.24 -11.61 8.10
C PRO A 247 21.99 -10.82 9.38
N ASP A 248 22.86 -9.87 9.72
CA ASP A 248 22.75 -9.04 10.90
C ASP A 248 21.99 -7.74 10.66
N ARG A 249 21.52 -7.50 9.41
CA ARG A 249 20.82 -6.28 9.01
C ARG A 249 19.55 -6.60 8.21
N ILE A 250 18.65 -7.39 8.80
CA ILE A 250 17.36 -7.76 8.20
C ILE A 250 16.24 -7.03 8.93
N GLY A 251 15.41 -6.29 8.18
CA GLY A 251 14.22 -5.60 8.68
C GLY A 251 12.94 -6.06 8.00
N ILE A 252 11.80 -5.60 8.53
CA ILE A 252 10.49 -5.95 8.01
C ILE A 252 9.54 -4.75 8.00
N VAL A 253 8.76 -4.62 6.92
CA VAL A 253 7.73 -3.57 6.75
C VAL A 253 6.42 -4.24 6.37
N GLY A 254 5.34 -3.91 7.08
CA GLY A 254 4.01 -4.42 6.72
C GLY A 254 2.94 -3.37 6.87
N SER A 255 1.98 -3.36 5.93
CA SER A 255 0.89 -2.37 5.92
C SER A 255 -0.46 -2.98 6.26
N SER A 256 -1.31 -2.23 7.00
CA SER A 256 -2.66 -2.65 7.39
C SER A 256 -2.61 -3.97 8.19
N LEU A 257 -3.29 -5.04 7.77
CA LEU A 257 -3.17 -6.36 8.38
C LEU A 257 -1.71 -6.86 8.41
N GLY A 258 -0.89 -6.44 7.45
CA GLY A 258 0.56 -6.67 7.48
C GLY A 258 1.25 -6.06 8.69
N GLY A 259 0.70 -4.98 9.27
CA GLY A 259 1.19 -4.40 10.53
C GLY A 259 1.01 -5.34 11.72
N TYR A 260 -0.12 -6.07 11.80
CA TYR A 260 -0.28 -7.16 12.76
C TYR A 260 0.78 -8.26 12.54
N TYR A 261 0.95 -8.70 11.30
CA TYR A 261 1.90 -9.75 10.94
C TYR A 261 3.35 -9.39 11.31
N VAL A 262 3.74 -8.15 11.05
CA VAL A 262 5.04 -7.61 11.44
C VAL A 262 5.22 -7.57 12.94
N SER A 263 4.21 -7.12 13.68
CA SER A 263 4.24 -7.08 15.15
C SER A 263 4.43 -8.48 15.74
N ARG A 264 3.70 -9.45 15.20
CA ARG A 264 3.83 -10.85 15.58
C ARG A 264 5.24 -11.39 15.27
N ALA A 265 5.74 -11.16 14.07
CA ALA A 265 7.08 -11.57 13.68
C ALA A 265 8.16 -10.94 14.55
N ALA A 266 8.12 -9.63 14.80
CA ALA A 266 9.10 -8.92 15.64
C ALA A 266 9.12 -9.41 17.09
N ALA A 267 7.98 -9.93 17.60
CA ALA A 267 7.91 -10.50 18.94
C ALA A 267 8.62 -11.86 19.07
N PHE A 268 8.66 -12.68 18.01
CA PHE A 268 9.11 -14.07 18.08
C PHE A 268 10.31 -14.40 17.17
N GLU A 269 10.52 -13.70 16.06
CA GLU A 269 11.67 -13.84 15.16
C GLU A 269 12.77 -12.85 15.55
N LYS A 270 13.71 -13.28 16.37
CA LYS A 270 14.73 -12.41 16.98
C LYS A 270 15.87 -11.99 16.05
N ARG A 271 15.94 -12.54 14.85
CA ARG A 271 16.90 -12.13 13.82
C ARG A 271 16.47 -10.84 13.10
N LEU A 272 15.20 -10.43 13.25
CA LEU A 272 14.75 -9.11 12.79
C LEU A 272 15.39 -7.99 13.62
N LYS A 273 16.02 -7.05 12.96
CA LYS A 273 16.76 -5.93 13.57
C LYS A 273 16.01 -4.61 13.58
N ALA A 274 14.95 -4.48 12.77
CA ALA A 274 14.03 -3.36 12.77
C ALA A 274 12.69 -3.77 12.18
N ALA A 275 11.59 -3.17 12.65
CA ALA A 275 10.25 -3.49 12.19
C ALA A 275 9.37 -2.24 12.05
N VAL A 276 8.52 -2.20 11.02
CA VAL A 276 7.56 -1.12 10.77
C VAL A 276 6.16 -1.68 10.62
N ALA A 277 5.26 -1.28 11.52
CA ALA A 277 3.82 -1.49 11.40
C ALA A 277 3.18 -0.22 10.81
N TRP A 278 2.76 -0.30 9.55
CA TRP A 278 2.19 0.82 8.82
C TRP A 278 0.66 0.68 8.70
N GLY A 279 -0.10 1.58 9.32
CA GLY A 279 -1.54 1.43 9.56
C GLY A 279 -1.77 0.42 10.69
N ALA A 280 -1.29 0.78 11.87
CA ALA A 280 -1.16 -0.11 13.02
C ALA A 280 -2.48 -0.76 13.44
N ILE A 281 -2.53 -2.08 13.39
CA ILE A 281 -3.66 -2.88 13.89
C ILE A 281 -3.24 -3.56 15.20
N TYR A 282 -3.77 -3.10 16.31
CA TYR A 282 -3.50 -3.65 17.64
C TYR A 282 -4.40 -4.85 17.96
N ASP A 283 -5.68 -4.74 17.63
CA ASP A 283 -6.69 -5.79 17.78
C ASP A 283 -7.48 -6.00 16.51
N TYR A 284 -7.03 -6.91 15.65
CA TYR A 284 -7.69 -7.18 14.36
C TYR A 284 -9.08 -7.83 14.55
N PHE A 285 -9.24 -8.62 15.58
CA PHE A 285 -10.55 -9.18 15.95
C PHE A 285 -11.53 -8.05 16.29
N GLY A 286 -11.13 -7.12 17.16
CA GLY A 286 -11.95 -5.96 17.52
C GLY A 286 -12.28 -5.03 16.34
N VAL A 287 -11.36 -4.90 15.37
CA VAL A 287 -11.65 -4.18 14.11
C VAL A 287 -12.85 -4.80 13.40
N TRP A 288 -12.89 -6.13 13.30
CA TRP A 288 -14.00 -6.82 12.62
C TRP A 288 -15.29 -6.83 13.44
N GLU A 289 -15.22 -6.92 14.78
CA GLU A 289 -16.41 -6.76 15.63
C GLU A 289 -17.07 -5.38 15.39
N ARG A 290 -16.29 -4.30 15.38
CA ARG A 290 -16.81 -2.94 15.08
C ARG A 290 -17.44 -2.87 13.70
N ARG A 291 -16.77 -3.40 12.66
CA ARG A 291 -17.31 -3.43 11.28
C ARG A 291 -18.62 -4.18 11.17
N MET A 292 -18.73 -5.32 11.85
CA MET A 292 -19.98 -6.10 11.88
C MET A 292 -21.11 -5.39 12.64
N ALA A 293 -20.78 -4.54 13.62
CA ALA A 293 -21.72 -3.69 14.31
C ALA A 293 -22.10 -2.41 13.52
N GLY A 294 -21.53 -2.22 12.31
CA GLY A 294 -21.78 -1.01 11.50
C GLY A 294 -20.93 0.19 11.89
N ASP A 295 -19.89 -0.02 12.71
CA ASP A 295 -18.94 1.00 13.14
C ASP A 295 -17.61 0.82 12.42
N GLY A 296 -17.15 1.85 11.71
CA GLY A 296 -15.92 1.86 10.94
C GLY A 296 -16.08 1.48 9.47
N MET A 297 -15.19 2.05 8.66
CA MET A 297 -15.16 1.83 7.22
C MET A 297 -14.28 0.65 6.85
N ALA A 298 -14.49 0.08 5.68
CA ALA A 298 -13.64 -0.95 5.11
C ALA A 298 -13.44 -0.70 3.61
N ALA A 299 -12.18 -0.71 3.17
CA ALA A 299 -11.85 -0.64 1.75
C ALA A 299 -12.08 -1.96 1.02
N ALA A 300 -11.90 -3.09 1.72
CA ALA A 300 -12.14 -4.42 1.20
C ALA A 300 -13.59 -4.88 1.44
N PRO A 301 -14.16 -5.68 0.54
CA PRO A 301 -15.43 -6.34 0.77
C PRO A 301 -15.39 -7.29 1.98
N THR A 302 -16.54 -7.49 2.63
CA THR A 302 -16.63 -8.39 3.81
C THR A 302 -16.23 -9.82 3.50
N PHE A 303 -16.50 -10.31 2.28
CA PHE A 303 -16.09 -11.65 1.86
C PHE A 303 -14.57 -11.86 1.87
N GLN A 304 -13.79 -10.78 1.86
CA GLN A 304 -12.33 -10.89 1.87
C GLN A 304 -11.80 -11.53 3.16
N LEU A 305 -12.47 -11.31 4.30
CA LEU A 305 -12.10 -12.03 5.54
C LEU A 305 -12.33 -13.54 5.40
N MET A 306 -13.48 -13.96 4.86
CA MET A 306 -13.75 -15.37 4.59
C MET A 306 -12.72 -15.98 3.64
N PHE A 307 -12.31 -15.21 2.63
CA PHE A 307 -11.32 -15.66 1.65
C PHE A 307 -9.96 -15.92 2.27
N ILE A 308 -9.42 -14.97 3.04
CA ILE A 308 -8.09 -15.14 3.67
C ILE A 308 -8.07 -16.20 4.76
N THR A 309 -9.21 -16.44 5.42
CA THR A 309 -9.35 -17.47 6.47
C THR A 309 -9.73 -18.84 5.94
N GLY A 310 -10.14 -18.94 4.66
CA GLY A 310 -10.61 -20.19 4.04
C GLY A 310 -11.93 -20.71 4.62
N THR A 311 -12.77 -19.82 5.11
CA THR A 311 -14.06 -20.16 5.73
C THR A 311 -15.24 -19.90 4.79
N LYS A 312 -16.39 -20.50 5.08
CA LYS A 312 -17.61 -20.37 4.29
C LYS A 312 -18.63 -19.42 4.94
N SER A 313 -18.41 -19.02 6.18
CA SER A 313 -19.27 -18.08 6.91
C SER A 313 -18.45 -16.99 7.60
N MET A 314 -19.07 -15.83 7.80
CA MET A 314 -18.46 -14.73 8.57
C MET A 314 -18.21 -15.14 10.02
N GLN A 315 -19.12 -15.92 10.62
CA GLN A 315 -18.95 -16.41 11.99
C GLN A 315 -17.68 -17.24 12.13
N ASP A 316 -17.45 -18.19 11.22
CA ASP A 316 -16.22 -19.00 11.23
C ASP A 316 -14.98 -18.14 10.96
N ALA A 317 -15.10 -17.14 10.09
CA ALA A 317 -14.01 -16.22 9.79
C ALA A 317 -13.60 -15.39 11.02
N ILE A 318 -14.58 -14.89 11.77
CA ILE A 318 -14.37 -14.16 13.04
C ILE A 318 -13.71 -15.07 14.07
N CYS A 319 -14.19 -16.31 14.25
CA CYS A 319 -13.57 -17.27 15.15
C CYS A 319 -12.09 -17.56 14.78
N ARG A 320 -11.77 -17.60 13.47
CA ARG A 320 -10.39 -17.84 13.00
C ARG A 320 -9.43 -16.73 13.35
N ILE A 321 -9.90 -15.50 13.47
CA ILE A 321 -9.05 -14.34 13.80
C ILE A 321 -9.11 -13.93 15.27
N GLU A 322 -9.75 -14.69 16.15
CA GLU A 322 -9.88 -14.38 17.56
C GLU A 322 -8.54 -14.09 18.25
N ASN A 323 -7.48 -14.80 17.86
CA ASN A 323 -6.13 -14.65 18.39
C ASN A 323 -5.25 -13.60 17.65
N PHE A 324 -5.84 -12.82 16.74
CA PHE A 324 -5.10 -11.75 16.02
C PHE A 324 -5.08 -10.46 16.86
N ARG A 325 -4.43 -10.54 18.02
CA ARG A 325 -4.34 -9.46 19.02
C ARG A 325 -2.90 -9.24 19.44
N VAL A 326 -2.37 -8.06 19.16
CA VAL A 326 -0.98 -7.68 19.49
C VAL A 326 -0.77 -7.63 21.01
N ALA A 327 -1.81 -7.28 21.76
CA ALA A 327 -1.79 -7.25 23.23
C ALA A 327 -1.22 -8.53 23.87
N MET A 328 -1.38 -9.70 23.22
CA MET A 328 -0.95 -10.99 23.74
C MET A 328 0.59 -11.18 23.77
N PHE A 329 1.35 -10.31 23.07
CA PHE A 329 2.79 -10.51 22.87
C PHE A 329 3.60 -9.22 22.62
N ALA A 330 2.98 -8.05 22.69
CA ALA A 330 3.63 -6.76 22.38
C ALA A 330 4.88 -6.51 23.24
N ASP A 331 4.86 -6.92 24.50
CA ASP A 331 5.97 -6.82 25.45
C ASP A 331 7.24 -7.57 25.01
N ARG A 332 7.09 -8.57 24.13
CA ARG A 332 8.19 -9.37 23.57
C ARG A 332 8.88 -8.71 22.40
N ILE A 333 8.33 -7.64 21.84
CA ILE A 333 8.96 -6.88 20.75
C ILE A 333 10.13 -6.09 21.36
N SER A 334 11.36 -6.43 20.94
CA SER A 334 12.58 -5.85 21.53
C SER A 334 13.47 -5.13 20.49
N CYS A 335 13.27 -5.35 19.20
CA CYS A 335 13.98 -4.61 18.15
C CYS A 335 13.44 -3.17 18.01
N PRO A 336 14.19 -2.25 17.38
CA PRO A 336 13.67 -0.95 16.95
C PRO A 336 12.33 -1.11 16.22
N PHE A 337 11.32 -0.34 16.62
CA PHE A 337 9.95 -0.49 16.12
C PHE A 337 9.31 0.85 15.80
N LEU A 338 8.87 1.00 14.54
CA LEU A 338 8.16 2.18 14.08
C LEU A 338 6.68 1.84 13.83
N ILE A 339 5.81 2.69 14.35
CA ILE A 339 4.40 2.74 14.00
C ILE A 339 4.16 3.93 13.09
N VAL A 340 3.54 3.71 11.92
CA VAL A 340 3.09 4.78 11.02
C VAL A 340 1.57 4.73 10.94
N HIS A 341 0.91 5.88 11.14
CA HIS A 341 -0.54 5.95 11.18
C HIS A 341 -1.06 7.24 10.55
N GLY A 342 -2.28 7.23 10.02
CA GLY A 342 -2.97 8.42 9.53
C GLY A 342 -3.90 8.99 10.61
N ALA A 343 -3.87 10.30 10.81
CA ALA A 343 -4.73 10.95 11.82
C ALA A 343 -6.23 10.79 11.52
N GLU A 344 -6.59 10.65 10.24
CA GLU A 344 -7.98 10.51 9.75
C GLU A 344 -8.25 9.10 9.21
N ASP A 345 -7.52 8.10 9.71
CA ASP A 345 -7.71 6.71 9.32
C ASP A 345 -9.10 6.21 9.72
N GLN A 346 -9.98 6.04 8.72
CA GLN A 346 -11.36 5.58 8.91
C GLN A 346 -11.49 4.06 9.07
N GLN A 347 -10.41 3.30 8.81
CA GLN A 347 -10.42 1.85 8.89
C GLN A 347 -9.91 1.34 10.23
N ILE A 348 -8.87 1.99 10.76
CA ILE A 348 -8.21 1.62 12.02
C ILE A 348 -8.12 2.88 12.88
N PRO A 349 -8.76 2.89 14.06
CA PRO A 349 -8.77 4.08 14.90
C PRO A 349 -7.38 4.41 15.46
N MET A 350 -7.11 5.69 15.69
CA MET A 350 -5.86 6.17 16.28
C MET A 350 -5.56 5.51 17.64
N SER A 351 -6.60 5.11 18.38
CA SER A 351 -6.46 4.38 19.64
C SER A 351 -5.74 3.03 19.51
N ASP A 352 -5.86 2.35 18.35
CA ASP A 352 -5.13 1.11 18.08
C ASP A 352 -3.62 1.39 17.98
N ALA A 353 -3.23 2.46 17.28
CA ALA A 353 -1.84 2.86 17.15
C ALA A 353 -1.23 3.26 18.51
N GLN A 354 -1.96 4.01 19.32
CA GLN A 354 -1.53 4.41 20.66
C GLN A 354 -1.41 3.20 21.61
N SER A 355 -2.41 2.31 21.61
CA SER A 355 -2.37 1.09 22.42
C SER A 355 -1.21 0.17 22.03
N MET A 356 -0.92 0.07 20.74
CA MET A 356 0.25 -0.67 20.25
C MET A 356 1.54 -0.03 20.74
N PHE A 357 1.68 1.29 20.61
CA PHE A 357 2.87 2.01 21.05
C PHE A 357 3.12 1.81 22.54
N ASP A 358 2.09 1.92 23.37
CA ASP A 358 2.19 1.78 24.83
C ASP A 358 2.61 0.36 25.21
N ALA A 359 2.07 -0.66 24.54
CA ALA A 359 2.27 -2.08 24.87
C ALA A 359 3.63 -2.66 24.41
N ILE A 360 4.27 -2.07 23.38
CA ILE A 360 5.54 -2.60 22.82
C ILE A 360 6.68 -2.49 23.84
N GLY A 361 7.38 -3.63 24.08
CA GLY A 361 8.48 -3.73 25.03
C GLY A 361 9.80 -3.07 24.60
N SER A 362 9.99 -2.77 23.31
CA SER A 362 11.19 -2.10 22.81
C SER A 362 11.34 -0.71 23.44
N ARG A 363 12.57 -0.38 23.85
CA ARG A 363 12.94 0.99 24.28
C ARG A 363 13.20 1.93 23.11
N ASP A 364 13.56 1.37 21.93
CA ASP A 364 13.74 2.11 20.68
C ASP A 364 12.45 1.97 19.86
N LYS A 365 11.42 2.70 20.25
CA LYS A 365 10.13 2.73 19.57
C LYS A 365 9.70 4.14 19.24
N GLU A 366 9.07 4.29 18.08
CA GLU A 366 8.61 5.56 17.55
C GLU A 366 7.20 5.42 16.98
N ILE A 367 6.38 6.45 17.11
CA ILE A 367 5.11 6.59 16.42
C ILE A 367 5.14 7.85 15.56
N ARG A 368 4.89 7.71 14.26
CA ARG A 368 4.69 8.82 13.34
C ARG A 368 3.23 8.84 12.88
N VAL A 369 2.54 9.89 13.27
CA VAL A 369 1.18 10.18 12.80
C VAL A 369 1.25 11.22 11.69
N PHE A 370 0.65 10.91 10.54
CA PHE A 370 0.50 11.84 9.43
C PHE A 370 -0.87 12.50 9.51
N SER A 371 -0.89 13.82 9.50
CA SER A 371 -2.10 14.65 9.51
C SER A 371 -2.42 15.18 8.11
N GLY A 372 -3.55 15.87 7.97
CA GLY A 372 -3.89 16.58 6.74
C GLY A 372 -2.86 17.63 6.35
N GLU A 373 -2.16 18.24 7.32
CA GLU A 373 -1.09 19.21 7.07
C GLU A 373 0.19 18.54 6.50
N ASP A 374 0.43 17.26 6.84
CA ASP A 374 1.51 16.46 6.24
C ASP A 374 1.14 15.98 4.82
N GLY A 375 -0.14 16.11 4.43
CA GLY A 375 -0.64 15.69 3.14
C GLY A 375 -0.77 14.17 2.99
N GLY A 376 -1.16 13.43 4.05
CA GLY A 376 -1.34 11.99 3.98
C GLY A 376 -1.93 11.46 5.28
N SER A 377 -3.25 11.69 5.50
CA SER A 377 -3.93 11.39 6.76
C SER A 377 -4.80 10.14 6.74
N ALA A 378 -5.04 9.56 5.56
CA ALA A 378 -5.87 8.38 5.40
C ALA A 378 -5.13 7.09 5.80
N HIS A 379 -5.87 5.97 5.83
CA HIS A 379 -5.30 4.64 6.10
C HIS A 379 -4.12 4.34 5.17
N THR A 380 -2.97 4.01 5.73
CA THR A 380 -1.70 3.74 5.01
C THR A 380 -1.26 4.86 4.05
N GLN A 381 -1.76 6.08 4.23
CA GLN A 381 -1.44 7.31 3.50
C GLN A 381 -1.60 7.17 1.97
N PHE A 382 -2.65 6.49 1.48
CA PHE A 382 -2.88 6.37 0.03
C PHE A 382 -3.35 7.69 -0.61
N ASP A 383 -3.86 8.61 0.18
CA ASP A 383 -4.18 9.99 -0.20
C ASP A 383 -2.91 10.81 -0.55
N ASN A 384 -1.76 10.53 0.10
CA ASN A 384 -0.45 11.04 -0.30
C ASN A 384 0.67 10.11 0.21
N HIS A 385 0.96 9.09 -0.58
CA HIS A 385 1.81 7.99 -0.13
C HIS A 385 3.30 8.32 0.00
N LEU A 386 3.81 9.22 -0.84
CA LEU A 386 5.26 9.44 -0.98
C LEU A 386 5.94 9.97 0.31
N PRO A 387 5.39 10.96 1.05
CA PRO A 387 6.03 11.43 2.27
C PRO A 387 6.18 10.33 3.34
N ALA A 388 5.15 9.51 3.52
CA ALA A 388 5.19 8.40 4.47
C ALA A 388 6.18 7.31 4.02
N LEU A 389 6.21 7.00 2.73
CA LEU A 389 7.15 6.02 2.16
C LEU A 389 8.61 6.47 2.36
N GLN A 390 8.90 7.74 2.11
CA GLN A 390 10.23 8.32 2.33
C GLN A 390 10.61 8.28 3.81
N PHE A 391 9.70 8.67 4.70
CA PHE A 391 9.94 8.63 6.15
C PHE A 391 10.27 7.20 6.62
N VAL A 392 9.51 6.20 6.20
CA VAL A 392 9.77 4.79 6.52
C VAL A 392 11.13 4.33 5.98
N ALA A 393 11.46 4.71 4.74
CA ALA A 393 12.72 4.32 4.11
C ALA A 393 13.94 4.98 4.81
N ASP A 394 13.85 6.25 5.18
CA ASP A 394 14.90 6.97 5.92
C ASP A 394 15.06 6.42 7.34
N TRP A 395 13.93 6.09 8.01
CA TRP A 395 13.96 5.47 9.32
C TRP A 395 14.64 4.09 9.28
N MET A 396 14.28 3.24 8.30
CA MET A 396 14.95 1.95 8.11
C MET A 396 16.45 2.11 7.80
N GLN A 397 16.82 3.08 6.97
CA GLN A 397 18.22 3.37 6.67
C GLN A 397 18.99 3.75 7.97
N LYS A 398 18.43 4.62 8.80
CA LYS A 398 19.04 5.00 10.08
C LYS A 398 19.22 3.81 11.05
N LYS A 399 18.36 2.77 10.97
CA LYS A 399 18.42 1.62 11.88
C LYS A 399 19.28 0.47 11.38
N LEU A 400 19.47 0.34 10.05
CA LEU A 400 20.08 -0.86 9.45
C LEU A 400 21.32 -0.55 8.60
N VAL A 401 21.56 0.70 8.21
CA VAL A 401 22.74 1.12 7.44
C VAL A 401 23.67 1.93 8.29
#